data_b62ca989d077c4bc03b519f26ffbc8bb
#
_entry.id   b62ca989d077c4bc03b519f26ffbc8bb
#
_cell.length_a   1.000
_cell.length_b   1.000
_cell.length_c   1.000
_cell.angle_alpha   90.00
_cell.angle_beta   90.00
_cell.angle_gamma   90.00
#
_symmetry.space_group_name_H-M   'P 1'
#
loop_
_entity.id
_entity.type
_entity.pdbx_description
1 polymer ?
#
loop_
_entity_poly.entity_id
_entity_poly.type
_entity_poly.pdbx_seq_one_letter_code
_entity_poly.pdbx_strand_id
1 'polypeptide(L)'
;MANKPAENINSVYSGRKVIYTAYDSITADNIIEVLTEALNIHALNRQQINYLWNYYKGVQPILSRIKNVNSEITNRIVENHAYEIVTFQNGYLLGSPIQYVSRGDGHDEEISLLNKYMDAEGKASDDVQMGVWMHVCGTSYRMALPDEEPEADDIPFELFVLDPRTTFVVYSSDIAHKPLLAATIVRNADGQNVYSCYTKNHFWKIVEDQIVESRQTLLKELPIIEYPLNPERMGAFERVLPLLDAINQTASDRQDGIDQFVQALLVFKNVDINVEQFNEIRELGGLKISDITPDRRADVEYITNELNQSQTQTLIDHEYETVLRICGIPNRNMQKGGTSDNGVAVELRDGWSAAETHAKATELMFKEAEKLFLKLVLGICRRVSSELNMRESDVDIRFTRRNYDNILTKSQTLITMLASDKIHPRLAFEHSGMFIDPELAYQESMRWFEEHQSDDESEGSVDADNSEGSGNYTDYRQDSVGTSESGRA
;
A
#
# COMPACT_ATOMS: atom_id res chain seq x y z
N MET A 1 -29.28 -30.00 10.63
CA MET A 1 -28.06 -29.23 10.83
C MET A 1 -27.83 -28.41 9.56
N ALA A 2 -28.21 -27.18 9.57
CA ALA A 2 -28.15 -26.33 8.39
C ALA A 2 -26.79 -25.62 8.39
N ASN A 3 -25.93 -26.04 7.49
CA ASN A 3 -24.75 -25.29 7.11
C ASN A 3 -25.20 -24.00 6.40
N LYS A 4 -25.15 -22.87 7.09
CA LYS A 4 -25.26 -21.54 6.50
C LYS A 4 -23.99 -20.72 6.69
N PRO A 5 -22.87 -21.08 6.08
CA PRO A 5 -21.79 -20.13 5.88
C PRO A 5 -21.50 -19.77 4.42
N ALA A 6 -22.07 -20.49 3.43
CA ALA A 6 -21.65 -20.33 2.03
C ALA A 6 -22.13 -19.02 1.36
N GLU A 7 -23.24 -18.43 1.79
CA GLU A 7 -23.76 -17.19 1.19
C GLU A 7 -22.94 -15.95 1.59
N ASN A 8 -22.33 -15.94 2.78
CA ASN A 8 -21.50 -14.81 3.22
C ASN A 8 -20.08 -14.83 2.63
N ILE A 9 -19.55 -16.00 2.33
CA ILE A 9 -18.20 -16.15 1.75
C ILE A 9 -18.18 -15.59 0.32
N ASN A 10 -19.18 -15.93 -0.50
CA ASN A 10 -19.24 -15.46 -1.89
C ASN A 10 -19.36 -13.92 -2.03
N SER A 11 -19.87 -13.23 -1.01
CA SER A 11 -20.01 -11.78 -1.06
C SER A 11 -18.70 -11.02 -0.78
N VAL A 12 -17.81 -11.56 0.04
CA VAL A 12 -16.54 -10.93 0.39
C VAL A 12 -15.55 -10.98 -0.77
N TYR A 13 -15.52 -12.08 -1.51
CA TYR A 13 -14.56 -12.29 -2.61
C TYR A 13 -14.96 -11.64 -3.95
N SER A 14 -16.08 -10.96 -4.02
CA SER A 14 -16.57 -10.35 -5.26
C SER A 14 -16.18 -8.89 -5.47
N GLY A 15 -15.46 -8.29 -4.53
CA GLY A 15 -15.14 -6.86 -4.53
C GLY A 15 -16.35 -5.98 -4.18
N ARG A 16 -16.16 -4.67 -4.18
CA ARG A 16 -17.25 -3.72 -3.87
C ARG A 16 -18.08 -3.46 -5.10
N LYS A 17 -19.41 -3.50 -4.92
CA LYS A 17 -20.33 -3.23 -6.01
C LYS A 17 -20.32 -1.77 -6.40
N VAL A 18 -20.23 -1.50 -7.70
CA VAL A 18 -20.47 -0.16 -8.25
C VAL A 18 -21.95 0.15 -8.13
N ILE A 19 -22.27 1.36 -7.76
CA ILE A 19 -23.65 1.83 -7.63
C ILE A 19 -24.03 2.57 -8.90
N TYR A 20 -25.05 2.07 -9.59
CA TYR A 20 -25.56 2.68 -10.83
C TYR A 20 -26.95 3.21 -10.62
N THR A 21 -27.32 4.25 -11.40
CA THR A 21 -28.69 4.74 -11.53
C THR A 21 -29.09 4.78 -13.01
N ALA A 22 -30.37 4.57 -13.26
CA ALA A 22 -30.95 4.68 -14.59
C ALA A 22 -31.24 6.12 -15.03
N TYR A 23 -31.13 7.07 -14.09
CA TYR A 23 -31.34 8.48 -14.39
C TYR A 23 -30.11 9.10 -15.06
N ASP A 24 -30.35 9.94 -16.08
CA ASP A 24 -29.29 10.67 -16.77
C ASP A 24 -28.80 11.90 -15.98
N SER A 25 -29.63 12.39 -15.07
CA SER A 25 -29.31 13.55 -14.20
C SER A 25 -30.04 13.44 -12.86
N ILE A 26 -29.42 14.02 -11.84
CA ILE A 26 -29.98 14.07 -10.49
C ILE A 26 -30.59 15.44 -10.25
N THR A 27 -31.85 15.45 -9.82
CA THR A 27 -32.65 16.63 -9.54
C THR A 27 -33.32 16.52 -8.15
N ALA A 28 -33.93 17.59 -7.67
CA ALA A 28 -34.68 17.56 -6.41
C ALA A 28 -35.83 16.53 -6.40
N ASP A 29 -36.37 16.21 -7.58
CA ASP A 29 -37.52 15.28 -7.71
C ASP A 29 -37.11 13.81 -7.58
N ASN A 30 -35.87 13.44 -7.98
CA ASN A 30 -35.42 12.03 -8.01
C ASN A 30 -34.32 11.69 -7.01
N ILE A 31 -33.71 12.69 -6.35
CA ILE A 31 -32.56 12.46 -5.47
C ILE A 31 -32.86 11.52 -4.31
N ILE A 32 -34.05 11.57 -3.71
CA ILE A 32 -34.42 10.72 -2.57
C ILE A 32 -34.52 9.26 -3.03
N GLU A 33 -35.13 9.01 -4.17
CA GLU A 33 -35.24 7.67 -4.76
C GLU A 33 -33.86 7.11 -5.08
N VAL A 34 -33.01 7.87 -5.80
CA VAL A 34 -31.64 7.47 -6.14
C VAL A 34 -30.79 7.23 -4.88
N LEU A 35 -30.90 8.09 -3.88
CA LEU A 35 -30.20 7.92 -2.60
C LEU A 35 -30.63 6.63 -1.90
N THR A 36 -31.93 6.34 -1.85
CA THR A 36 -32.47 5.14 -1.21
C THR A 36 -31.96 3.87 -1.88
N GLU A 37 -31.99 3.82 -3.22
CA GLU A 37 -31.46 2.69 -3.98
C GLU A 37 -29.95 2.53 -3.76
N ALA A 38 -29.20 3.63 -3.78
CA ALA A 38 -27.78 3.65 -3.55
C ALA A 38 -27.40 3.15 -2.14
N LEU A 39 -28.15 3.57 -1.11
CA LEU A 39 -27.97 3.15 0.28
C LEU A 39 -28.17 1.63 0.45
N ASN A 40 -29.11 1.02 -0.26
CA ASN A 40 -29.33 -0.43 -0.22
C ASN A 40 -28.10 -1.19 -0.74
N ILE A 41 -27.49 -0.74 -1.84
CA ILE A 41 -26.28 -1.35 -2.39
C ILE A 41 -25.09 -1.04 -1.47
N HIS A 42 -24.95 0.22 -1.02
CA HIS A 42 -23.87 0.64 -0.15
C HIS A 42 -23.88 -0.08 1.21
N ALA A 43 -25.07 -0.45 1.73
CA ALA A 43 -25.18 -1.24 2.96
C ALA A 43 -24.45 -2.59 2.85
N LEU A 44 -24.53 -3.26 1.69
CA LEU A 44 -23.78 -4.48 1.41
C LEU A 44 -22.29 -4.22 1.33
N ASN A 45 -21.88 -3.17 0.60
CA ASN A 45 -20.48 -2.76 0.54
C ASN A 45 -19.92 -2.42 1.92
N ARG A 46 -20.67 -1.67 2.73
CA ARG A 46 -20.28 -1.30 4.09
C ARG A 46 -20.07 -2.51 5.00
N GLN A 47 -20.90 -3.54 4.87
CA GLN A 47 -20.73 -4.78 5.63
C GLN A 47 -19.40 -5.47 5.28
N GLN A 48 -19.06 -5.54 3.99
CA GLN A 48 -17.80 -6.11 3.50
C GLN A 48 -16.61 -5.26 3.93
N ILE A 49 -16.69 -3.94 3.79
CA ILE A 49 -15.65 -3.00 4.22
C ILE A 49 -15.38 -3.14 5.73
N ASN A 50 -16.40 -3.23 6.56
CA ASN A 50 -16.25 -3.44 8.00
C ASN A 50 -15.56 -4.76 8.33
N TYR A 51 -15.89 -5.84 7.61
CA TYR A 51 -15.22 -7.14 7.77
C TYR A 51 -13.73 -7.04 7.44
N LEU A 52 -13.37 -6.47 6.28
CA LEU A 52 -11.99 -6.31 5.84
C LEU A 52 -11.20 -5.37 6.76
N TRP A 53 -11.81 -4.29 7.21
CA TRP A 53 -11.20 -3.37 8.15
C TRP A 53 -10.90 -4.02 9.51
N ASN A 54 -11.83 -4.84 10.01
CA ASN A 54 -11.61 -5.62 11.23
C ASN A 54 -10.51 -6.66 11.03
N TYR A 55 -10.53 -7.36 9.90
CA TYR A 55 -9.52 -8.36 9.55
C TYR A 55 -8.11 -7.74 9.51
N TYR A 56 -7.98 -6.58 8.85
CA TYR A 56 -6.74 -5.80 8.82
C TYR A 56 -6.24 -5.40 10.22
N LYS A 57 -7.15 -5.06 11.14
CA LYS A 57 -6.81 -4.73 12.53
C LYS A 57 -6.47 -5.96 13.40
N GLY A 58 -6.53 -7.16 12.86
CA GLY A 58 -6.28 -8.41 13.59
C GLY A 58 -7.52 -9.02 14.24
N VAL A 59 -8.72 -8.45 14.04
CA VAL A 59 -9.97 -9.08 14.47
C VAL A 59 -10.40 -10.09 13.42
N GLN A 60 -9.83 -11.28 13.49
CA GLN A 60 -9.93 -12.33 12.48
C GLN A 60 -10.79 -13.52 12.97
N PRO A 61 -11.33 -14.37 12.07
CA PRO A 61 -12.24 -15.45 12.41
C PRO A 61 -11.73 -16.43 13.46
N ILE A 62 -10.41 -16.65 13.51
CA ILE A 62 -9.76 -17.55 14.48
C ILE A 62 -10.08 -17.16 15.95
N LEU A 63 -10.31 -15.87 16.23
CA LEU A 63 -10.62 -15.39 17.58
C LEU A 63 -11.96 -15.93 18.09
N SER A 64 -12.86 -16.32 17.19
CA SER A 64 -14.16 -16.94 17.52
C SER A 64 -14.13 -18.48 17.48
N ARG A 65 -12.93 -19.09 17.34
CA ARG A 65 -12.75 -20.53 17.28
C ARG A 65 -13.26 -21.21 18.54
N ILE A 66 -14.01 -22.28 18.36
CA ILE A 66 -14.53 -23.17 19.42
C ILE A 66 -14.10 -24.60 19.12
N LYS A 67 -13.51 -25.27 20.09
CA LYS A 67 -13.16 -26.69 20.02
C LYS A 67 -14.18 -27.52 20.82
N ASN A 68 -14.59 -28.64 20.23
CA ASN A 68 -15.53 -29.57 20.88
C ASN A 68 -14.79 -30.58 21.80
N VAL A 69 -13.50 -30.78 21.59
CA VAL A 69 -12.65 -31.70 22.34
C VAL A 69 -11.53 -30.91 22.99
N ASN A 70 -11.27 -31.13 24.26
CA ASN A 70 -10.29 -30.38 25.08
C ASN A 70 -10.48 -28.86 24.95
N SER A 71 -11.70 -28.40 25.22
CA SER A 71 -12.08 -26.97 25.08
C SER A 71 -11.24 -26.02 25.94
N GLU A 72 -10.59 -26.52 26.99
CA GLU A 72 -9.68 -25.77 27.86
C GLU A 72 -8.36 -25.40 27.16
N ILE A 73 -7.93 -26.21 26.15
CA ILE A 73 -6.75 -25.93 25.33
C ILE A 73 -7.24 -25.44 23.97
N THR A 74 -7.50 -24.14 23.90
CA THR A 74 -7.96 -23.48 22.68
C THR A 74 -7.17 -22.22 22.46
N ASN A 75 -6.04 -22.35 21.77
CA ASN A 75 -5.24 -21.21 21.37
C ASN A 75 -5.87 -20.51 20.16
N ARG A 76 -5.71 -19.19 20.09
CA ARG A 76 -6.26 -18.34 19.04
C ARG A 76 -5.18 -17.38 18.60
N ILE A 77 -4.29 -17.88 17.75
CA ILE A 77 -3.12 -17.14 17.26
C ILE A 77 -3.54 -16.40 16.00
N VAL A 78 -3.25 -15.12 15.96
CA VAL A 78 -3.43 -14.27 14.78
C VAL A 78 -2.07 -13.86 14.27
N GLU A 79 -1.65 -14.42 13.15
CA GLU A 79 -0.54 -13.93 12.35
C GLU A 79 -1.10 -12.89 11.37
N ASN A 80 -0.99 -11.61 11.72
CA ASN A 80 -1.68 -10.56 10.98
C ASN A 80 -0.97 -10.17 9.67
N HIS A 81 -0.83 -11.11 8.76
CA HIS A 81 -0.23 -10.87 7.43
C HIS A 81 -1.05 -9.91 6.56
N ALA A 82 -2.35 -9.72 6.85
CA ALA A 82 -3.15 -8.70 6.18
C ALA A 82 -2.59 -7.29 6.43
N TYR A 83 -2.14 -7.00 7.65
CA TYR A 83 -1.47 -5.75 7.98
C TYR A 83 -0.13 -5.61 7.24
N GLU A 84 0.65 -6.69 7.18
CA GLU A 84 1.93 -6.73 6.46
C GLU A 84 1.74 -6.42 4.95
N ILE A 85 0.77 -7.07 4.31
CA ILE A 85 0.45 -6.88 2.88
C ILE A 85 0.10 -5.42 2.60
N VAL A 86 -0.83 -4.86 3.37
CA VAL A 86 -1.28 -3.47 3.19
C VAL A 86 -0.13 -2.49 3.44
N THR A 87 0.62 -2.68 4.52
CA THR A 87 1.73 -1.80 4.86
C THR A 87 2.81 -1.80 3.79
N PHE A 88 3.14 -2.99 3.25
CA PHE A 88 4.12 -3.10 2.18
C PHE A 88 3.63 -2.42 0.89
N GLN A 89 2.45 -2.77 0.40
CA GLN A 89 1.95 -2.25 -0.89
C GLN A 89 1.69 -0.75 -0.83
N ASN A 90 1.11 -0.25 0.27
CA ASN A 90 0.88 1.16 0.46
C ASN A 90 2.19 1.95 0.57
N GLY A 91 3.13 1.47 1.39
CA GLY A 91 4.44 2.09 1.54
C GLY A 91 5.27 2.06 0.25
N TYR A 92 5.11 1.02 -0.58
CA TYR A 92 5.80 0.92 -1.86
C TYR A 92 5.21 1.88 -2.91
N LEU A 93 3.89 2.08 -2.92
CA LEU A 93 3.21 2.96 -3.88
C LEU A 93 3.24 4.44 -3.46
N LEU A 94 2.92 4.75 -2.20
CA LEU A 94 2.67 6.10 -1.67
C LEU A 94 3.64 6.51 -0.56
N GLY A 95 4.70 5.76 -0.35
CA GLY A 95 5.71 6.08 0.67
C GLY A 95 6.60 7.28 0.34
N SER A 96 6.53 7.77 -0.89
CA SER A 96 7.08 9.05 -1.33
C SER A 96 5.96 9.92 -1.86
N PRO A 97 5.97 11.24 -1.60
CA PRO A 97 4.94 12.16 -2.10
C PRO A 97 4.80 12.08 -3.63
N ILE A 98 3.56 12.09 -4.12
CA ILE A 98 3.27 12.22 -5.55
C ILE A 98 3.69 13.61 -6.00
N GLN A 99 4.41 13.68 -7.13
CA GLN A 99 4.87 14.93 -7.72
C GLN A 99 4.05 15.26 -8.97
N TYR A 100 3.66 16.49 -9.09
CA TYR A 100 3.11 17.05 -10.32
C TYR A 100 4.25 17.73 -11.07
N VAL A 101 4.37 17.43 -12.35
CA VAL A 101 5.38 18.01 -13.23
C VAL A 101 4.72 18.53 -14.50
N SER A 102 5.34 19.51 -15.16
CA SER A 102 4.83 20.05 -16.40
C SER A 102 4.91 19.03 -17.53
N ARG A 103 3.86 18.94 -18.32
CA ARG A 103 3.86 18.15 -19.57
C ARG A 103 4.11 19.05 -20.76
N GLY A 104 5.32 19.58 -20.87
CA GLY A 104 5.73 20.52 -21.91
C GLY A 104 6.21 21.83 -21.33
N ASP A 105 6.65 22.74 -22.18
CA ASP A 105 7.24 24.00 -21.78
C ASP A 105 6.16 25.03 -21.37
N GLY A 106 6.42 25.81 -20.34
CA GLY A 106 5.69 27.05 -20.07
C GLY A 106 4.73 27.04 -18.88
N HIS A 107 4.69 25.97 -18.06
CA HIS A 107 3.82 25.89 -16.87
C HIS A 107 4.60 25.63 -15.56
N ASP A 108 5.93 25.81 -15.54
CA ASP A 108 6.78 25.42 -14.40
C ASP A 108 6.44 26.24 -13.12
N GLU A 109 6.15 27.53 -13.26
CA GLU A 109 5.74 28.38 -12.13
C GLU A 109 4.38 27.97 -11.59
N GLU A 110 3.41 27.68 -12.47
CA GLU A 110 2.07 27.21 -12.09
C GLU A 110 2.13 25.83 -11.40
N ILE A 111 2.96 24.92 -11.89
CA ILE A 111 3.20 23.61 -11.28
C ILE A 111 3.86 23.77 -9.90
N SER A 112 4.85 24.65 -9.77
CA SER A 112 5.48 24.91 -8.48
C SER A 112 4.47 25.43 -7.46
N LEU A 113 3.58 26.35 -7.86
CA LEU A 113 2.51 26.86 -7.02
C LEU A 113 1.49 25.76 -6.65
N LEU A 114 1.11 24.91 -7.61
CA LEU A 114 0.23 23.78 -7.35
C LEU A 114 0.83 22.81 -6.32
N ASN A 115 2.11 22.42 -6.48
CA ASN A 115 2.80 21.57 -5.52
C ASN A 115 2.89 22.21 -4.13
N LYS A 116 3.11 23.53 -4.05
CA LYS A 116 3.11 24.28 -2.80
C LYS A 116 1.73 24.22 -2.10
N TYR A 117 0.64 24.39 -2.83
CA TYR A 117 -0.71 24.26 -2.27
C TYR A 117 -0.99 22.84 -1.77
N MET A 118 -0.60 21.81 -2.54
CA MET A 118 -0.77 20.42 -2.14
C MET A 118 0.05 20.04 -0.90
N ASP A 119 1.27 20.58 -0.78
CA ASP A 119 2.11 20.35 0.40
C ASP A 119 1.52 21.03 1.65
N ALA A 120 1.06 22.27 1.52
CA ALA A 120 0.46 23.02 2.61
C ALA A 120 -0.86 22.39 3.09
N GLU A 121 -1.66 21.79 2.20
CA GLU A 121 -2.85 21.00 2.55
C GLU A 121 -2.52 19.62 3.15
N GLY A 122 -1.25 19.25 3.22
CA GLY A 122 -0.85 17.95 3.77
C GLY A 122 -1.22 16.74 2.90
N LYS A 123 -1.41 16.96 1.58
CA LYS A 123 -1.85 15.93 0.63
C LYS A 123 -1.05 14.63 0.69
N ALA A 124 0.27 14.71 0.96
CA ALA A 124 1.12 13.52 1.07
C ALA A 124 0.68 12.58 2.21
N SER A 125 0.29 13.13 3.36
CA SER A 125 -0.27 12.36 4.48
C SER A 125 -1.62 11.75 4.12
N ASP A 126 -2.46 12.53 3.46
CA ASP A 126 -3.78 12.11 3.00
C ASP A 126 -3.68 10.99 1.96
N ASP A 127 -2.72 11.05 1.04
CA ASP A 127 -2.46 10.00 0.05
C ASP A 127 -2.13 8.67 0.74
N VAL A 128 -1.29 8.69 1.78
CA VAL A 128 -0.96 7.48 2.57
C VAL A 128 -2.20 6.94 3.28
N GLN A 129 -3.01 7.80 3.89
CA GLN A 129 -4.26 7.40 4.55
C GLN A 129 -5.28 6.82 3.56
N MET A 130 -5.46 7.46 2.41
CA MET A 130 -6.29 6.96 1.31
C MET A 130 -5.79 5.61 0.82
N GLY A 131 -4.47 5.46 0.67
CA GLY A 131 -3.85 4.21 0.27
C GLY A 131 -4.15 3.07 1.23
N VAL A 132 -4.17 3.31 2.54
CA VAL A 132 -4.61 2.30 3.52
C VAL A 132 -6.06 1.88 3.25
N TRP A 133 -7.00 2.83 3.11
CA TRP A 133 -8.38 2.51 2.79
C TRP A 133 -8.50 1.73 1.49
N MET A 134 -7.82 2.18 0.44
CA MET A 134 -7.83 1.56 -0.88
C MET A 134 -7.31 0.11 -0.83
N HIS A 135 -6.17 -0.14 -0.17
CA HIS A 135 -5.59 -1.48 -0.07
C HIS A 135 -6.39 -2.41 0.86
N VAL A 136 -7.03 -1.88 1.91
CA VAL A 136 -7.87 -2.69 2.80
C VAL A 136 -9.23 -2.97 2.16
N CYS A 137 -9.91 -1.93 1.67
CA CYS A 137 -11.32 -2.01 1.28
C CYS A 137 -11.57 -2.10 -0.22
N GLY A 138 -10.51 -1.96 -1.04
CA GLY A 138 -10.61 -1.95 -2.49
C GLY A 138 -11.02 -0.60 -3.09
N THR A 139 -11.37 0.39 -2.25
CA THR A 139 -11.74 1.75 -2.66
C THR A 139 -11.47 2.75 -1.55
N SER A 140 -11.20 4.00 -1.93
CA SER A 140 -11.10 5.15 -1.03
C SER A 140 -11.73 6.38 -1.68
N TYR A 141 -11.92 7.43 -0.90
CA TYR A 141 -12.59 8.66 -1.37
C TYR A 141 -11.85 9.89 -0.89
N ARG A 142 -11.61 10.83 -1.81
CA ARG A 142 -11.11 12.16 -1.51
C ARG A 142 -12.18 13.20 -1.84
N MET A 143 -12.31 14.20 -0.99
CA MET A 143 -13.14 15.36 -1.23
C MET A 143 -12.27 16.60 -1.32
N ALA A 144 -12.58 17.49 -2.27
CA ALA A 144 -12.03 18.83 -2.32
C ALA A 144 -13.17 19.84 -2.41
N LEU A 145 -13.12 20.82 -1.53
CA LEU A 145 -14.08 21.93 -1.50
C LEU A 145 -13.34 23.26 -1.65
N PRO A 146 -13.97 24.28 -2.25
CA PRO A 146 -13.43 25.63 -2.18
C PRO A 146 -13.46 26.11 -0.73
N ASP A 147 -12.42 26.79 -0.30
CA ASP A 147 -12.44 27.56 0.95
C ASP A 147 -13.54 28.64 0.85
N GLU A 148 -14.36 28.75 1.88
CA GLU A 148 -15.50 29.68 1.88
C GLU A 148 -15.06 31.12 2.10
N GLU A 149 -13.95 31.37 2.80
CA GLU A 149 -13.43 32.71 3.12
C GLU A 149 -11.90 32.79 2.98
N PRO A 150 -11.33 32.56 1.79
CA PRO A 150 -9.87 32.56 1.61
C PRO A 150 -9.32 33.97 1.81
N GLU A 151 -8.28 34.13 2.65
CA GLU A 151 -7.47 35.33 2.69
C GLU A 151 -6.60 35.40 1.40
N ALA A 152 -6.05 36.59 1.09
CA ALA A 152 -5.42 36.84 -0.21
C ALA A 152 -4.23 35.91 -0.56
N ASP A 153 -3.57 35.33 0.46
CA ASP A 153 -2.43 34.42 0.32
C ASP A 153 -2.76 32.97 0.70
N ASP A 154 -4.05 32.64 0.97
CA ASP A 154 -4.49 31.33 1.41
C ASP A 154 -4.71 30.37 0.25
N ILE A 155 -4.70 29.07 0.60
CA ILE A 155 -4.99 28.00 -0.34
C ILE A 155 -6.48 28.08 -0.70
N PRO A 156 -6.84 28.07 -2.00
CA PRO A 156 -8.23 28.28 -2.41
C PRO A 156 -9.14 27.07 -2.23
N PHE A 157 -8.67 25.98 -1.64
CA PHE A 157 -9.41 24.74 -1.43
C PHE A 157 -8.98 24.01 -0.18
N GLU A 158 -9.84 23.17 0.35
CA GLU A 158 -9.60 22.26 1.46
C GLU A 158 -9.71 20.80 0.97
N LEU A 159 -8.87 19.90 1.52
CA LEU A 159 -8.84 18.48 1.19
C LEU A 159 -9.33 17.63 2.37
N PHE A 160 -10.08 16.57 2.07
CA PHE A 160 -10.58 15.63 3.08
C PHE A 160 -10.46 14.19 2.58
N VAL A 161 -9.96 13.29 3.43
CA VAL A 161 -10.05 11.85 3.22
C VAL A 161 -11.33 11.34 3.87
N LEU A 162 -12.20 10.74 3.08
CA LEU A 162 -13.49 10.27 3.54
C LEU A 162 -13.50 8.76 3.80
N ASP A 163 -14.22 8.37 4.85
CA ASP A 163 -14.38 6.98 5.24
C ASP A 163 -15.26 6.21 4.22
N PRO A 164 -14.76 5.16 3.57
CA PRO A 164 -15.54 4.39 2.59
C PRO A 164 -16.73 3.64 3.19
N ARG A 165 -16.85 3.56 4.52
CA ARG A 165 -18.04 3.00 5.20
C ARG A 165 -19.23 3.94 5.17
N THR A 166 -18.98 5.21 4.96
CA THR A 166 -19.99 6.28 4.99
C THR A 166 -20.07 7.07 3.71
N THR A 167 -19.20 6.79 2.73
CA THR A 167 -19.09 7.56 1.49
C THR A 167 -19.23 6.64 0.29
N PHE A 168 -19.93 7.10 -0.75
CA PHE A 168 -20.06 6.40 -2.01
C PHE A 168 -20.34 7.36 -3.17
N VAL A 169 -20.12 6.86 -4.40
CA VAL A 169 -20.40 7.56 -5.65
C VAL A 169 -21.38 6.73 -6.46
N VAL A 170 -22.35 7.39 -7.09
CA VAL A 170 -23.35 6.79 -7.98
C VAL A 170 -23.03 7.18 -9.41
N TYR A 171 -23.01 6.19 -10.29
CA TYR A 171 -22.63 6.32 -11.69
C TYR A 171 -23.87 6.16 -12.59
N SER A 172 -23.81 6.72 -13.79
CA SER A 172 -24.81 6.44 -14.84
C SER A 172 -24.74 4.98 -15.29
N SER A 173 -25.88 4.40 -15.64
CA SER A 173 -25.95 3.05 -16.18
C SER A 173 -25.63 2.96 -17.67
N ASP A 174 -25.37 4.11 -18.32
CA ASP A 174 -24.95 4.17 -19.71
C ASP A 174 -23.50 3.65 -19.90
N ILE A 175 -23.08 3.50 -21.16
CA ILE A 175 -21.74 2.99 -21.51
C ILE A 175 -20.60 3.88 -20.99
N ALA A 176 -20.86 5.15 -20.68
CA ALA A 176 -19.86 6.10 -20.23
C ALA A 176 -19.59 6.03 -18.72
N HIS A 177 -20.50 5.40 -17.94
CA HIS A 177 -20.42 5.27 -16.48
C HIS A 177 -19.97 6.56 -15.79
N LYS A 178 -20.61 7.69 -16.14
CA LYS A 178 -20.24 8.99 -15.56
C LYS A 178 -20.68 9.09 -14.11
N PRO A 179 -19.85 9.63 -13.21
CA PRO A 179 -20.26 9.90 -11.85
C PRO A 179 -21.30 11.03 -11.84
N LEU A 180 -22.48 10.77 -11.25
CA LEU A 180 -23.63 11.67 -11.22
C LEU A 180 -23.91 12.23 -9.85
N LEU A 181 -23.74 11.42 -8.80
CA LEU A 181 -24.01 11.77 -7.41
C LEU A 181 -22.88 11.22 -6.53
N ALA A 182 -22.45 12.01 -5.57
CA ALA A 182 -21.60 11.55 -4.49
C ALA A 182 -22.26 11.89 -3.15
N ALA A 183 -22.22 10.96 -2.21
CA ALA A 183 -22.85 11.14 -0.91
C ALA A 183 -21.92 10.71 0.23
N THR A 184 -21.95 11.49 1.32
CA THR A 184 -21.33 11.11 2.58
C THR A 184 -22.35 11.18 3.71
N ILE A 185 -22.21 10.29 4.69
CA ILE A 185 -23.15 10.11 5.79
C ILE A 185 -22.48 10.53 7.09
N VAL A 186 -23.07 11.46 7.80
CA VAL A 186 -22.65 11.87 9.13
C VAL A 186 -23.80 11.70 10.11
N ARG A 187 -23.52 11.42 11.37
CA ARG A 187 -24.56 11.41 12.42
C ARG A 187 -24.57 12.75 13.12
N ASN A 188 -25.78 13.35 13.25
CA ASN A 188 -25.97 14.56 14.04
C ASN A 188 -25.99 14.25 15.55
N ALA A 189 -26.12 15.28 16.38
CA ALA A 189 -26.19 15.18 17.83
C ALA A 189 -27.39 14.34 18.33
N ASP A 190 -28.46 14.30 17.56
CA ASP A 190 -29.68 13.52 17.85
C ASP A 190 -29.58 12.05 17.42
N GLY A 191 -28.41 11.65 16.84
CA GLY A 191 -28.17 10.30 16.38
C GLY A 191 -28.79 9.96 15.01
N GLN A 192 -29.39 10.95 14.32
CA GLN A 192 -29.96 10.77 12.98
C GLN A 192 -28.87 10.80 11.91
N ASN A 193 -29.07 10.06 10.83
CA ASN A 193 -28.20 10.12 9.67
C ASN A 193 -28.49 11.40 8.87
N VAL A 194 -27.45 12.16 8.61
CA VAL A 194 -27.44 13.33 7.74
C VAL A 194 -26.68 12.95 6.48
N TYR A 195 -27.34 13.02 5.35
CA TYR A 195 -26.75 12.72 4.05
C TYR A 195 -26.37 14.01 3.35
N SER A 196 -25.09 14.23 3.13
CA SER A 196 -24.54 15.30 2.31
C SER A 196 -24.37 14.78 0.89
N CYS A 197 -25.21 15.24 -0.02
CA CYS A 197 -25.31 14.76 -1.40
C CYS A 197 -24.84 15.83 -2.37
N TYR A 198 -23.92 15.49 -3.23
CA TYR A 198 -23.27 16.40 -4.17
C TYR A 198 -23.47 15.93 -5.60
N THR A 199 -23.82 16.84 -6.48
CA THR A 199 -23.68 16.71 -7.92
C THR A 199 -22.68 17.75 -8.43
N LYS A 200 -22.49 17.86 -9.76
CA LYS A 200 -21.54 18.80 -10.34
C LYS A 200 -21.82 20.27 -9.99
N ASN A 201 -23.08 20.62 -9.78
CA ASN A 201 -23.51 22.01 -9.59
C ASN A 201 -24.52 22.20 -8.47
N HIS A 202 -24.80 21.16 -7.70
CA HIS A 202 -25.80 21.24 -6.65
C HIS A 202 -25.41 20.42 -5.40
N PHE A 203 -25.80 20.92 -4.25
CA PHE A 203 -25.68 20.29 -2.96
C PHE A 203 -27.05 20.14 -2.31
N TRP A 204 -27.32 18.96 -1.74
CA TRP A 204 -28.48 18.71 -0.91
C TRP A 204 -28.05 18.11 0.41
N LYS A 205 -28.69 18.58 1.48
CA LYS A 205 -28.60 17.96 2.80
C LYS A 205 -29.93 17.27 3.07
N ILE A 206 -29.90 15.97 3.31
CA ILE A 206 -31.10 15.13 3.47
C ILE A 206 -31.07 14.52 4.86
N VAL A 207 -32.20 14.61 5.59
CA VAL A 207 -32.41 14.01 6.90
C VAL A 207 -33.81 13.39 6.89
N GLU A 208 -33.94 12.12 7.31
CA GLU A 208 -35.22 11.40 7.36
C GLU A 208 -36.02 11.51 6.04
N ASP A 209 -35.35 11.26 4.92
CA ASP A 209 -35.91 11.34 3.56
C ASP A 209 -36.50 12.71 3.18
N GLN A 210 -36.09 13.78 3.89
CA GLN A 210 -36.48 15.14 3.57
C GLN A 210 -35.26 16.00 3.22
N ILE A 211 -35.39 16.82 2.19
CA ILE A 211 -34.38 17.79 1.82
C ILE A 211 -34.49 18.96 2.81
N VAL A 212 -33.51 19.07 3.71
CA VAL A 212 -33.46 20.15 4.71
C VAL A 212 -32.67 21.36 4.23
N GLU A 213 -31.77 21.16 3.27
CA GLU A 213 -30.97 22.21 2.63
C GLU A 213 -30.77 21.88 1.15
N SER A 214 -30.83 22.89 0.30
CA SER A 214 -30.62 22.78 -1.13
C SER A 214 -29.94 24.05 -1.61
N ARG A 215 -28.73 23.92 -2.18
CA ARG A 215 -27.98 25.07 -2.70
C ARG A 215 -27.29 24.73 -4.02
N GLN A 216 -27.20 25.68 -4.93
CA GLN A 216 -26.33 25.56 -6.08
C GLN A 216 -24.87 25.73 -5.65
N THR A 217 -24.02 24.86 -6.19
CA THR A 217 -22.58 24.98 -6.06
C THR A 217 -21.99 25.51 -7.35
N LEU A 218 -20.88 26.22 -7.21
CA LEU A 218 -20.17 26.71 -8.39
C LEU A 218 -19.24 25.65 -9.00
N LEU A 219 -19.19 24.46 -8.41
CA LEU A 219 -18.36 23.37 -8.92
C LEU A 219 -18.84 22.87 -10.27
N LYS A 220 -17.91 22.53 -11.16
CA LYS A 220 -18.21 21.93 -12.47
C LYS A 220 -18.01 20.41 -12.48
N GLU A 221 -17.40 19.90 -11.43
CA GLU A 221 -17.14 18.48 -11.21
C GLU A 221 -17.67 18.06 -9.83
N LEU A 222 -17.82 16.76 -9.61
CA LEU A 222 -18.17 16.23 -8.30
C LEU A 222 -17.05 16.51 -7.30
N PRO A 223 -17.36 17.00 -6.08
CA PRO A 223 -16.32 17.28 -5.08
C PRO A 223 -15.75 16.03 -4.42
N ILE A 224 -16.42 14.88 -4.50
CA ILE A 224 -15.97 13.59 -3.96
C ILE A 224 -15.57 12.68 -5.13
N ILE A 225 -14.33 12.20 -5.09
CA ILE A 225 -13.74 11.35 -6.11
C ILE A 225 -13.40 9.99 -5.51
N GLU A 226 -13.81 8.93 -6.19
CA GLU A 226 -13.50 7.56 -5.84
C GLU A 226 -12.13 7.17 -6.41
N TYR A 227 -11.31 6.51 -5.57
CA TYR A 227 -10.02 5.92 -5.92
C TYR A 227 -10.09 4.41 -5.73
N PRO A 228 -10.44 3.64 -6.77
CA PRO A 228 -10.47 2.19 -6.67
C PRO A 228 -9.06 1.61 -6.78
N LEU A 229 -8.80 0.52 -6.02
CA LEU A 229 -7.52 -0.20 -6.10
C LEU A 229 -7.37 -0.94 -7.44
N ASN A 230 -8.46 -1.49 -7.92
CA ASN A 230 -8.58 -2.25 -9.16
C ASN A 230 -10.02 -2.16 -9.69
N PRO A 231 -10.28 -2.59 -10.93
CA PRO A 231 -11.63 -2.53 -11.51
C PRO A 231 -12.69 -3.28 -10.70
N GLU A 232 -12.31 -4.35 -10.01
CA GLU A 232 -13.19 -5.16 -9.18
C GLU A 232 -13.44 -4.53 -7.79
N ARG A 233 -12.71 -3.51 -7.42
CA ARG A 233 -12.75 -2.89 -6.07
C ARG A 233 -12.48 -3.90 -4.95
N MET A 234 -11.52 -4.80 -5.17
CA MET A 234 -11.05 -5.78 -4.20
C MET A 234 -9.85 -5.23 -3.44
N GLY A 235 -9.81 -5.46 -2.13
CA GLY A 235 -8.65 -5.13 -1.30
C GLY A 235 -7.44 -6.02 -1.60
N ALA A 236 -6.27 -5.58 -1.15
CA ALA A 236 -4.98 -6.19 -1.45
C ALA A 236 -4.85 -7.64 -0.99
N PHE A 237 -5.49 -7.99 0.14
CA PHE A 237 -5.42 -9.33 0.74
C PHE A 237 -6.71 -10.17 0.56
N GLU A 238 -7.76 -9.64 -0.08
CA GLU A 238 -9.03 -10.37 -0.22
C GLU A 238 -8.85 -11.73 -0.94
N ARG A 239 -7.99 -11.78 -1.96
CA ARG A 239 -7.76 -13.00 -2.75
C ARG A 239 -7.06 -14.10 -1.95
N VAL A 240 -6.40 -13.77 -0.87
CA VAL A 240 -5.62 -14.69 -0.03
C VAL A 240 -6.24 -14.94 1.34
N LEU A 241 -7.43 -14.38 1.63
CA LEU A 241 -8.14 -14.59 2.91
C LEU A 241 -8.20 -16.06 3.35
N PRO A 242 -8.52 -17.05 2.47
CA PRO A 242 -8.54 -18.46 2.88
C PRO A 242 -7.18 -18.98 3.32
N LEU A 243 -6.10 -18.52 2.70
CA LEU A 243 -4.73 -18.90 3.08
C LEU A 243 -4.33 -18.26 4.42
N LEU A 244 -4.71 -16.99 4.64
CA LEU A 244 -4.48 -16.31 5.92
C LEU A 244 -5.21 -17.00 7.07
N ASP A 245 -6.46 -17.44 6.84
CA ASP A 245 -7.23 -18.19 7.82
C ASP A 245 -6.61 -19.57 8.09
N ALA A 246 -6.07 -20.24 7.06
CA ALA A 246 -5.39 -21.53 7.20
C ALA A 246 -4.09 -21.40 8.01
N ILE A 247 -3.28 -20.36 7.78
CA ILE A 247 -2.06 -20.08 8.56
C ILE A 247 -2.43 -19.89 10.04
N ASN A 248 -3.40 -19.05 10.36
CA ASN A 248 -3.85 -18.83 11.74
C ASN A 248 -4.37 -20.12 12.40
N GLN A 249 -5.12 -20.93 11.64
CA GLN A 249 -5.63 -22.22 12.12
C GLN A 249 -4.47 -23.17 12.45
N THR A 250 -3.51 -23.30 11.52
CA THR A 250 -2.36 -24.20 11.67
C THR A 250 -1.44 -23.77 12.81
N ALA A 251 -1.19 -22.46 12.96
CA ALA A 251 -0.42 -21.89 14.08
C ALA A 251 -1.11 -22.17 15.42
N SER A 252 -2.44 -21.99 15.49
CA SER A 252 -3.22 -22.27 16.69
C SER A 252 -3.26 -23.75 17.05
N ASP A 253 -3.43 -24.64 16.03
CA ASP A 253 -3.40 -26.09 16.23
C ASP A 253 -2.04 -26.58 16.67
N ARG A 254 -0.96 -25.99 16.17
CA ARG A 254 0.41 -26.30 16.62
C ARG A 254 0.62 -25.96 18.07
N GLN A 255 0.16 -24.79 18.51
CA GLN A 255 0.26 -24.39 19.91
C GLN A 255 -0.60 -25.27 20.82
N ASP A 256 -1.83 -25.59 20.41
CA ASP A 256 -2.70 -26.53 21.10
C ASP A 256 -2.02 -27.89 21.27
N GLY A 257 -1.34 -28.37 20.22
CA GLY A 257 -0.58 -29.62 20.26
C GLY A 257 0.58 -29.60 21.28
N ILE A 258 1.31 -28.48 21.35
CA ILE A 258 2.38 -28.30 22.34
C ILE A 258 1.81 -28.31 23.76
N ASP A 259 0.72 -27.59 24.01
CA ASP A 259 0.08 -27.51 25.32
C ASP A 259 -0.49 -28.86 25.76
N GLN A 260 -1.03 -29.65 24.82
CA GLN A 260 -1.47 -31.03 25.08
C GLN A 260 -0.30 -31.96 25.36
N PHE A 261 0.83 -31.79 24.69
CA PHE A 261 2.04 -32.58 24.91
C PHE A 261 2.64 -32.36 26.30
N VAL A 262 2.63 -31.12 26.79
CA VAL A 262 3.06 -30.80 28.15
C VAL A 262 2.17 -31.46 29.21
N GLN A 263 0.92 -31.78 28.84
CA GLN A 263 -0.04 -32.54 29.64
C GLN A 263 -0.07 -34.03 29.25
N ALA A 264 1.08 -34.63 28.89
CA ALA A 264 1.21 -36.00 28.43
C ALA A 264 0.42 -36.97 29.33
N LEU A 265 -0.35 -37.83 28.66
CA LEU A 265 -1.16 -38.84 29.36
C LEU A 265 -0.26 -39.97 29.87
N LEU A 266 -0.18 -40.08 31.20
CA LEU A 266 0.52 -41.17 31.85
C LEU A 266 -0.41 -42.42 31.81
N VAL A 267 0.04 -43.45 31.13
CA VAL A 267 -0.71 -44.73 31.06
C VAL A 267 -0.05 -45.74 31.94
N PHE A 268 -0.82 -46.24 32.88
CA PHE A 268 -0.45 -47.29 33.78
C PHE A 268 -0.95 -48.66 33.25
N LYS A 269 -0.04 -49.53 32.89
CA LYS A 269 -0.39 -50.88 32.41
C LYS A 269 -0.09 -51.89 33.52
N ASN A 270 -1.10 -52.66 33.91
CA ASN A 270 -0.99 -53.63 35.00
C ASN A 270 -0.52 -53.08 36.35
N VAL A 271 -0.83 -51.83 36.63
CA VAL A 271 -0.54 -51.14 37.91
C VAL A 271 -1.84 -50.74 38.52
N ASP A 272 -2.07 -51.16 39.78
CA ASP A 272 -3.24 -50.73 40.56
C ASP A 272 -2.85 -49.49 41.35
N ILE A 273 -3.39 -48.33 40.95
CA ILE A 273 -3.09 -47.05 41.55
C ILE A 273 -4.38 -46.42 42.04
N ASN A 274 -4.37 -46.04 43.32
CA ASN A 274 -5.46 -45.25 43.90
C ASN A 274 -5.24 -43.72 43.66
N VAL A 275 -6.27 -42.93 43.94
CA VAL A 275 -6.25 -41.47 43.73
C VAL A 275 -5.17 -40.77 44.60
N GLU A 276 -4.88 -41.29 45.78
CA GLU A 276 -3.84 -40.72 46.68
C GLU A 276 -2.45 -40.91 46.09
N GLN A 277 -2.17 -42.13 45.60
CA GLN A 277 -0.90 -42.43 44.95
C GLN A 277 -0.72 -41.65 43.64
N PHE A 278 -1.82 -41.41 42.88
CA PHE A 278 -1.75 -40.56 41.68
C PHE A 278 -1.38 -39.11 42.05
N ASN A 279 -1.92 -38.57 43.12
CA ASN A 279 -1.57 -37.24 43.62
C ASN A 279 -0.13 -37.16 44.13
N GLU A 280 0.36 -38.19 44.83
CA GLU A 280 1.77 -38.27 45.23
C GLU A 280 2.73 -38.28 44.02
N ILE A 281 2.39 -39.02 42.95
CA ILE A 281 3.16 -39.02 41.71
C ILE A 281 3.26 -37.62 41.12
N ARG A 282 2.14 -36.91 41.12
CA ARG A 282 2.04 -35.53 40.60
C ARG A 282 2.87 -34.55 41.43
N GLU A 283 2.95 -34.72 42.72
CA GLU A 283 3.73 -33.85 43.62
C GLU A 283 5.23 -34.19 43.64
N LEU A 284 5.58 -35.46 43.62
CA LEU A 284 6.96 -35.95 43.76
C LEU A 284 7.67 -36.15 42.41
N GLY A 285 6.93 -36.16 41.30
CA GLY A 285 7.50 -36.34 39.97
C GLY A 285 8.07 -37.72 39.68
N GLY A 286 7.80 -38.73 40.53
CA GLY A 286 8.32 -40.08 40.36
C GLY A 286 7.37 -41.15 40.87
N LEU A 287 7.46 -42.34 40.25
CA LEU A 287 6.67 -43.54 40.61
C LEU A 287 7.61 -44.71 40.87
N LYS A 288 7.43 -45.38 41.99
CA LYS A 288 8.06 -46.67 42.24
C LYS A 288 7.13 -47.81 41.83
N ILE A 289 7.52 -48.57 40.80
CA ILE A 289 6.77 -49.69 40.29
C ILE A 289 7.31 -50.96 40.86
N SER A 290 6.44 -51.90 41.29
CA SER A 290 6.77 -53.24 41.70
C SER A 290 5.95 -54.20 40.87
N ASP A 291 6.58 -55.22 40.33
CA ASP A 291 5.88 -56.31 39.60
C ASP A 291 4.89 -57.04 40.53
N ILE A 292 3.66 -57.13 40.12
CA ILE A 292 2.59 -57.75 40.93
C ILE A 292 2.67 -59.29 40.87
N THR A 293 3.12 -59.84 39.76
CA THR A 293 3.35 -61.28 39.51
C THR A 293 4.42 -61.51 38.47
N PRO A 294 5.12 -62.68 38.47
CA PRO A 294 6.16 -62.99 37.46
C PRO A 294 5.70 -62.91 35.99
N ASP A 295 4.42 -63.09 35.74
CA ASP A 295 3.85 -63.11 34.40
C ASP A 295 3.21 -61.80 33.95
N ARG A 296 3.14 -60.82 34.84
CA ARG A 296 2.53 -59.46 34.53
C ARG A 296 3.50 -58.38 34.92
N ARG A 297 4.24 -57.94 33.92
CA ARG A 297 5.12 -56.76 34.10
C ARG A 297 4.28 -55.49 34.23
N ALA A 298 4.57 -54.74 35.28
CA ALA A 298 4.05 -53.39 35.44
C ALA A 298 4.82 -52.46 34.51
N ASP A 299 4.12 -51.67 33.78
CA ASP A 299 4.71 -50.69 32.85
C ASP A 299 4.02 -49.36 33.00
N VAL A 300 4.78 -48.27 32.90
CA VAL A 300 4.28 -46.91 32.92
C VAL A 300 4.86 -46.19 31.72
N GLU A 301 4.01 -45.84 30.80
CA GLU A 301 4.37 -45.24 29.54
C GLU A 301 3.70 -43.85 29.42
N TYR A 302 4.49 -42.89 29.02
CA TYR A 302 3.92 -41.66 28.54
C TYR A 302 3.45 -41.86 27.11
N ILE A 303 2.15 -41.74 26.85
CA ILE A 303 1.70 -41.65 25.47
C ILE A 303 2.02 -40.22 24.99
N THR A 304 3.14 -40.13 24.31
CA THR A 304 3.55 -38.91 23.61
C THR A 304 3.20 -39.11 22.13
N ASN A 305 2.36 -38.25 21.60
CA ASN A 305 2.21 -38.15 20.16
C ASN A 305 3.44 -37.39 19.63
N GLU A 306 4.23 -37.97 18.76
CA GLU A 306 5.32 -37.25 18.13
C GLU A 306 4.74 -36.11 17.32
N LEU A 307 4.80 -34.89 17.87
CA LEU A 307 4.45 -33.69 17.16
C LEU A 307 5.48 -33.44 16.07
N ASN A 308 5.06 -33.66 14.82
CA ASN A 308 5.92 -33.37 13.68
C ASN A 308 5.97 -31.85 13.41
N GLN A 309 6.64 -31.13 14.33
CA GLN A 309 6.79 -29.66 14.28
C GLN A 309 7.42 -29.17 12.99
N SER A 310 8.34 -29.95 12.41
CA SER A 310 9.00 -29.61 11.15
C SER A 310 8.05 -29.60 9.97
N GLN A 311 7.16 -30.60 9.86
CA GLN A 311 6.19 -30.67 8.75
C GLN A 311 5.14 -29.55 8.87
N THR A 312 4.68 -29.25 10.07
CA THR A 312 3.74 -28.15 10.30
C THR A 312 4.39 -26.80 9.96
N GLN A 313 5.66 -26.58 10.34
CA GLN A 313 6.38 -25.37 9.95
C GLN A 313 6.53 -25.27 8.42
N THR A 314 6.89 -26.36 7.76
CA THR A 314 7.01 -26.40 6.29
C THR A 314 5.67 -26.04 5.60
N LEU A 315 4.53 -26.47 6.17
CA LEU A 315 3.21 -26.12 5.66
C LEU A 315 2.94 -24.60 5.80
N ILE A 316 3.16 -24.05 6.99
CA ILE A 316 2.98 -22.60 7.24
C ILE A 316 3.90 -21.80 6.31
N ASP A 317 5.16 -22.17 6.19
CA ASP A 317 6.12 -21.49 5.31
C ASP A 317 5.65 -21.51 3.85
N HIS A 318 5.14 -22.65 3.36
CA HIS A 318 4.60 -22.78 2.01
C HIS A 318 3.34 -21.93 1.78
N GLU A 319 2.42 -21.93 2.73
CA GLU A 319 1.20 -21.11 2.67
C GLU A 319 1.56 -19.60 2.66
N TYR A 320 2.48 -19.18 3.55
CA TYR A 320 2.96 -17.82 3.61
C TYR A 320 3.69 -17.38 2.33
N GLU A 321 4.61 -18.20 1.80
CA GLU A 321 5.27 -17.93 0.52
C GLU A 321 4.26 -17.81 -0.63
N THR A 322 3.19 -18.59 -0.60
CA THR A 322 2.11 -18.52 -1.59
C THR A 322 1.34 -17.22 -1.47
N VAL A 323 1.05 -16.76 -0.24
CA VAL A 323 0.44 -15.44 0.03
C VAL A 323 1.31 -14.32 -0.55
N LEU A 324 2.62 -14.30 -0.22
CA LEU A 324 3.54 -13.28 -0.72
C LEU A 324 3.58 -13.24 -2.25
N ARG A 325 3.65 -14.42 -2.90
CA ARG A 325 3.67 -14.54 -4.37
C ARG A 325 2.38 -14.02 -5.03
N ILE A 326 1.21 -14.35 -4.47
CA ILE A 326 -0.08 -13.89 -5.01
C ILE A 326 -0.23 -12.38 -4.84
N CYS A 327 0.23 -11.84 -3.69
CA CYS A 327 0.16 -10.40 -3.39
C CYS A 327 1.30 -9.59 -4.03
N GLY A 328 2.25 -10.23 -4.74
CA GLY A 328 3.39 -9.57 -5.36
C GLY A 328 4.35 -8.94 -4.36
N ILE A 329 4.52 -9.56 -3.20
CA ILE A 329 5.43 -9.07 -2.14
C ILE A 329 6.75 -9.83 -2.23
N PRO A 330 7.91 -9.13 -2.21
CA PRO A 330 9.22 -9.76 -2.21
C PRO A 330 9.43 -10.67 -1.00
N ASN A 331 9.89 -11.89 -1.24
CA ASN A 331 10.20 -12.83 -0.16
C ASN A 331 11.61 -12.61 0.36
N ARG A 332 11.75 -11.98 1.52
CA ARG A 332 13.04 -11.69 2.17
C ARG A 332 13.70 -12.94 2.77
N ASN A 333 12.97 -14.04 2.93
CA ASN A 333 13.46 -15.27 3.56
C ASN A 333 14.18 -16.21 2.58
N MET A 334 14.16 -15.92 1.28
CA MET A 334 14.92 -16.70 0.29
C MET A 334 16.45 -16.48 0.32
N GLN A 335 17.01 -16.10 1.47
CA GLN A 335 18.45 -16.01 1.65
C GLN A 335 19.10 -17.39 1.67
N LYS A 336 19.47 -17.89 0.50
CA LYS A 336 20.58 -18.87 0.37
C LYS A 336 21.08 -18.90 -1.07
N GLY A 337 21.76 -17.86 -1.49
CA GLY A 337 22.52 -17.82 -2.73
C GLY A 337 23.74 -16.93 -2.53
N GLY A 338 24.88 -17.35 -3.06
CA GLY A 338 26.22 -16.89 -2.75
C GLY A 338 26.45 -15.38 -2.80
N THR A 339 27.53 -14.99 -2.19
CA THR A 339 28.07 -13.64 -1.98
C THR A 339 28.48 -12.88 -3.26
N SER A 340 28.05 -13.32 -4.45
CA SER A 340 28.45 -12.78 -5.76
C SER A 340 27.28 -12.31 -6.64
N ASP A 341 26.09 -12.05 -6.07
CA ASP A 341 24.94 -11.64 -6.87
C ASP A 341 24.99 -10.15 -7.20
N ASN A 342 24.88 -9.81 -8.48
CA ASN A 342 24.63 -8.44 -8.94
C ASN A 342 23.25 -7.97 -8.47
N GLY A 343 23.09 -6.69 -8.13
CA GLY A 343 21.83 -6.13 -7.65
C GLY A 343 20.61 -6.49 -8.51
N VAL A 344 20.74 -6.60 -9.82
CA VAL A 344 19.69 -7.03 -10.76
C VAL A 344 19.31 -8.50 -10.55
N ALA A 345 20.25 -9.39 -10.26
CA ALA A 345 19.97 -10.80 -9.99
C ALA A 345 19.21 -10.98 -8.66
N VAL A 346 19.52 -10.15 -7.67
CA VAL A 346 18.79 -10.11 -6.38
C VAL A 346 17.36 -9.63 -6.59
N GLU A 347 17.17 -8.56 -7.38
CA GLU A 347 15.86 -8.00 -7.69
C GLU A 347 14.93 -9.00 -8.39
N LEU A 348 15.45 -9.71 -9.39
CA LEU A 348 14.69 -10.73 -10.12
C LEU A 348 14.38 -11.93 -9.24
N ARG A 349 15.33 -12.36 -8.40
CA ARG A 349 15.18 -13.52 -7.52
C ARG A 349 14.16 -13.27 -6.40
N ASP A 350 14.22 -12.10 -5.77
CA ASP A 350 13.46 -11.80 -4.56
C ASP A 350 12.02 -11.33 -4.84
N GLY A 351 11.61 -11.20 -6.10
CA GLY A 351 10.25 -10.88 -6.50
C GLY A 351 9.92 -9.37 -6.57
N TRP A 352 10.92 -8.48 -6.55
CA TRP A 352 10.72 -7.04 -6.67
C TRP A 352 10.07 -6.63 -8.01
N SER A 353 10.36 -7.37 -9.08
CA SER A 353 9.73 -7.14 -10.38
C SER A 353 8.21 -7.40 -10.35
N ALA A 354 7.75 -8.35 -9.54
CA ALA A 354 6.32 -8.58 -9.31
C ALA A 354 5.70 -7.43 -8.52
N ALA A 355 6.37 -6.94 -7.46
CA ALA A 355 5.93 -5.78 -6.68
C ALA A 355 5.80 -4.54 -7.57
N GLU A 356 6.76 -4.28 -8.44
CA GLU A 356 6.74 -3.17 -9.40
C GLU A 356 5.58 -3.31 -10.40
N THR A 357 5.31 -4.51 -10.89
CA THR A 357 4.19 -4.78 -11.81
C THR A 357 2.85 -4.50 -11.14
N HIS A 358 2.66 -4.95 -9.89
CA HIS A 358 1.46 -4.67 -9.10
C HIS A 358 1.31 -3.17 -8.84
N ALA A 359 2.38 -2.50 -8.43
CA ALA A 359 2.37 -1.06 -8.16
C ALA A 359 2.03 -0.24 -9.42
N LYS A 360 2.60 -0.59 -10.60
CA LYS A 360 2.27 0.06 -11.87
C LYS A 360 0.80 -0.09 -12.25
N ALA A 361 0.21 -1.26 -12.03
CA ALA A 361 -1.21 -1.45 -12.29
C ALA A 361 -2.09 -0.57 -11.40
N THR A 362 -1.77 -0.49 -10.10
CA THR A 362 -2.47 0.38 -9.15
C THR A 362 -2.25 1.87 -9.46
N GLU A 363 -1.02 2.24 -9.85
CA GLU A 363 -0.67 3.61 -10.27
C GLU A 363 -1.55 4.12 -11.40
N LEU A 364 -1.83 3.28 -12.41
CA LEU A 364 -2.69 3.66 -13.53
C LEU A 364 -4.12 3.98 -13.07
N MET A 365 -4.68 3.17 -12.17
CA MET A 365 -6.00 3.41 -11.58
C MET A 365 -6.01 4.70 -10.73
N PHE A 366 -4.98 4.87 -9.92
CA PHE A 366 -4.83 6.08 -9.11
C PHE A 366 -4.70 7.34 -9.98
N LYS A 367 -3.87 7.30 -11.03
CA LYS A 367 -3.70 8.42 -11.98
C LYS A 367 -5.01 8.83 -12.68
N GLU A 368 -5.87 7.86 -12.96
CA GLU A 368 -7.19 8.16 -13.56
C GLU A 368 -8.07 8.98 -12.60
N ALA A 369 -8.16 8.54 -11.35
CA ALA A 369 -8.88 9.29 -10.32
C ALA A 369 -8.22 10.64 -10.01
N GLU A 370 -6.89 10.68 -9.96
CA GLU A 370 -6.10 11.88 -9.70
C GLU A 370 -6.27 12.96 -10.78
N LYS A 371 -6.48 12.57 -12.04
CA LYS A 371 -6.82 13.53 -13.11
C LYS A 371 -8.18 14.18 -12.89
N LEU A 372 -9.17 13.43 -12.37
CA LEU A 372 -10.46 14.01 -12.00
C LEU A 372 -10.32 14.96 -10.82
N PHE A 373 -9.49 14.60 -9.85
CA PHE A 373 -9.15 15.46 -8.72
C PHE A 373 -8.47 16.76 -9.18
N LEU A 374 -7.44 16.68 -10.01
CA LEU A 374 -6.77 17.86 -10.58
C LEU A 374 -7.74 18.75 -11.35
N LYS A 375 -8.63 18.16 -12.15
CA LYS A 375 -9.65 18.91 -12.88
C LYS A 375 -10.56 19.71 -11.95
N LEU A 376 -10.96 19.10 -10.82
CA LEU A 376 -11.75 19.76 -9.78
C LEU A 376 -10.95 20.90 -9.13
N VAL A 377 -9.76 20.63 -8.61
CA VAL A 377 -8.91 21.59 -7.89
C VAL A 377 -8.52 22.77 -8.78
N LEU A 378 -8.02 22.51 -9.98
CA LEU A 378 -7.69 23.55 -10.95
C LEU A 378 -8.94 24.37 -11.36
N GLY A 379 -10.11 23.72 -11.35
CA GLY A 379 -11.40 24.40 -11.54
C GLY A 379 -11.77 25.34 -10.40
N ILE A 380 -11.42 25.00 -9.15
CA ILE A 380 -11.59 25.85 -7.96
C ILE A 380 -10.57 27.00 -8.04
N CYS A 381 -9.29 26.72 -8.22
CA CYS A 381 -8.21 27.72 -8.29
C CYS A 381 -8.51 28.82 -9.32
N ARG A 382 -8.92 28.46 -10.55
CA ARG A 382 -9.27 29.43 -11.62
C ARG A 382 -10.42 30.36 -11.28
N ARG A 383 -11.18 30.10 -10.23
CA ARG A 383 -12.30 30.97 -9.81
C ARG A 383 -11.90 31.93 -8.71
N VAL A 384 -10.98 31.51 -7.86
CA VAL A 384 -10.53 32.29 -6.71
C VAL A 384 -9.33 33.16 -7.10
N SER A 385 -8.39 32.59 -7.87
CA SER A 385 -7.17 33.26 -8.30
C SER A 385 -6.93 33.04 -9.80
N SER A 386 -6.39 34.05 -10.49
CA SER A 386 -5.99 33.92 -11.90
C SER A 386 -4.60 33.29 -12.10
N GLU A 387 -3.94 32.89 -11.04
CA GLU A 387 -2.53 32.44 -11.07
C GLU A 387 -2.38 31.01 -11.63
N LEU A 388 -3.40 30.14 -11.47
CA LEU A 388 -3.39 28.79 -12.00
C LEU A 388 -4.39 28.65 -13.18
N ASN A 389 -3.92 28.85 -14.40
CA ASN A 389 -4.73 28.76 -15.62
C ASN A 389 -4.52 27.46 -16.42
N MET A 390 -3.55 26.63 -16.05
CA MET A 390 -3.26 25.36 -16.70
C MET A 390 -4.44 24.38 -16.63
N ARG A 391 -4.44 23.38 -17.50
CA ARG A 391 -5.41 22.30 -17.53
C ARG A 391 -4.80 21.03 -16.92
N GLU A 392 -5.66 20.09 -16.52
CA GLU A 392 -5.24 18.76 -16.08
C GLU A 392 -4.41 17.99 -17.13
N SER A 393 -4.57 18.32 -18.43
CA SER A 393 -3.77 17.76 -19.53
C SER A 393 -2.31 18.21 -19.54
N ASP A 394 -2.05 19.37 -18.94
CA ASP A 394 -0.74 20.02 -18.92
C ASP A 394 0.11 19.53 -17.74
N VAL A 395 -0.50 18.71 -16.87
CA VAL A 395 0.11 18.12 -15.67
C VAL A 395 0.41 16.65 -15.88
N ASP A 396 1.63 16.22 -15.61
CA ASP A 396 1.99 14.82 -15.48
C ASP A 396 2.10 14.44 -13.99
N ILE A 397 1.55 13.28 -13.64
CA ILE A 397 1.51 12.78 -12.27
C ILE A 397 2.61 11.75 -12.12
N ARG A 398 3.61 12.02 -11.27
CA ARG A 398 4.76 11.15 -11.08
C ARG A 398 4.79 10.51 -9.71
N PHE A 399 4.91 9.19 -9.71
CA PHE A 399 5.12 8.38 -8.53
C PHE A 399 6.60 8.06 -8.40
N THR A 400 7.18 8.44 -7.27
CA THR A 400 8.57 8.09 -6.96
C THR A 400 8.57 6.91 -6.01
N ARG A 401 8.94 5.74 -6.50
CA ARG A 401 9.19 4.59 -5.65
C ARG A 401 10.67 4.55 -5.28
N ARG A 402 10.98 4.22 -4.04
CA ARG A 402 12.34 3.88 -3.67
C ARG A 402 12.71 2.60 -4.41
N ASN A 403 13.20 2.81 -5.63
CA ASN A 403 13.81 1.73 -6.36
C ASN A 403 15.14 1.44 -5.64
N TYR A 404 15.38 0.19 -5.27
CA TYR A 404 16.70 -0.30 -4.89
C TYR A 404 17.62 -0.36 -6.12
N ASP A 405 17.22 0.30 -7.20
CA ASP A 405 18.06 0.50 -8.38
C ASP A 405 19.37 1.11 -7.92
N ASN A 406 20.41 0.40 -8.22
CA ASN A 406 21.75 0.77 -7.91
C ASN A 406 22.01 2.18 -8.48
N ILE A 407 21.99 3.21 -7.60
CA ILE A 407 22.26 4.61 -7.97
C ILE A 407 23.55 4.70 -8.79
N LEU A 408 24.50 3.80 -8.48
CA LEU A 408 25.75 3.66 -9.24
C LEU A 408 25.48 3.25 -10.70
N THR A 409 24.59 2.28 -10.94
CA THR A 409 24.25 1.85 -12.31
C THR A 409 23.53 2.95 -13.07
N LYS A 410 22.60 3.65 -12.43
CA LYS A 410 21.89 4.79 -13.03
C LYS A 410 22.83 5.94 -13.36
N SER A 411 23.73 6.29 -12.45
CA SER A 411 24.73 7.33 -12.68
C SER A 411 25.72 6.94 -13.80
N GLN A 412 26.15 5.68 -13.84
CA GLN A 412 26.99 5.17 -14.94
C GLN A 412 26.25 5.20 -16.28
N THR A 413 24.97 4.87 -16.30
CA THR A 413 24.13 4.97 -17.50
C THR A 413 24.03 6.40 -17.98
N LEU A 414 23.74 7.35 -17.09
CA LEU A 414 23.71 8.79 -17.40
C LEU A 414 25.04 9.26 -17.97
N ILE A 415 26.16 8.99 -17.31
CA ILE A 415 27.51 9.37 -17.75
C ILE A 415 27.80 8.75 -19.11
N THR A 416 27.51 7.47 -19.31
CA THR A 416 27.76 6.76 -20.57
C THR A 416 26.92 7.33 -21.71
N MET A 417 25.66 7.70 -21.47
CA MET A 417 24.82 8.33 -22.47
C MET A 417 25.27 9.75 -22.80
N LEU A 418 25.65 10.54 -21.79
CA LEU A 418 26.17 11.90 -21.98
C LEU A 418 27.54 11.92 -22.72
N ALA A 419 28.34 10.87 -22.59
CA ALA A 419 29.60 10.72 -23.31
C ALA A 419 29.42 10.37 -24.82
N SER A 420 28.17 10.12 -25.26
CA SER A 420 27.89 9.76 -26.66
C SER A 420 27.49 10.98 -27.49
N ASP A 421 28.24 11.31 -28.49
CA ASP A 421 27.94 12.40 -29.43
C ASP A 421 26.66 12.20 -30.27
N LYS A 422 26.06 11.00 -30.18
CA LYS A 422 24.86 10.62 -30.95
C LYS A 422 23.57 10.69 -30.13
N ILE A 423 23.68 10.87 -28.83
CA ILE A 423 22.52 10.91 -27.91
C ILE A 423 22.35 12.34 -27.41
N HIS A 424 21.17 12.91 -27.63
CA HIS A 424 20.89 14.23 -27.09
C HIS A 424 20.88 14.19 -25.55
N PRO A 425 21.56 15.12 -24.84
CA PRO A 425 21.65 15.11 -23.38
C PRO A 425 20.32 14.99 -22.65
N ARG A 426 19.28 15.66 -23.12
CA ARG A 426 17.91 15.54 -22.57
C ARG A 426 17.43 14.09 -22.47
N LEU A 427 17.69 13.25 -23.49
CA LEU A 427 17.34 11.83 -23.47
C LEU A 427 18.13 11.05 -22.43
N ALA A 428 19.38 11.46 -22.15
CA ALA A 428 20.19 10.83 -21.12
C ALA A 428 19.61 11.08 -19.73
N PHE A 429 19.16 12.30 -19.43
CA PHE A 429 18.48 12.63 -18.19
C PHE A 429 17.15 11.86 -18.07
N GLU A 430 16.34 11.79 -19.13
CA GLU A 430 15.05 11.09 -19.16
C GLU A 430 15.22 9.58 -18.92
N HIS A 431 16.15 8.92 -19.63
CA HIS A 431 16.32 7.47 -19.56
C HIS A 431 17.18 6.99 -18.38
N SER A 432 17.97 7.87 -17.74
CA SER A 432 18.73 7.50 -16.55
C SER A 432 17.86 7.07 -15.37
N GLY A 433 16.63 7.61 -15.29
CA GLY A 433 15.70 7.36 -14.19
C GLY A 433 16.21 7.82 -12.82
N MET A 434 17.17 8.76 -12.76
CA MET A 434 17.73 9.31 -11.52
C MET A 434 16.90 10.46 -10.96
N PHE A 435 16.32 11.25 -11.85
CA PHE A 435 15.65 12.50 -11.50
C PHE A 435 14.13 12.31 -11.49
N ILE A 436 13.46 12.94 -10.54
CA ILE A 436 11.99 12.98 -10.44
C ILE A 436 11.44 13.77 -11.62
N ASP A 437 12.04 14.92 -11.90
CA ASP A 437 11.79 15.72 -13.09
C ASP A 437 13.08 15.80 -13.93
N PRO A 438 13.24 14.91 -14.94
CA PRO A 438 14.40 14.90 -15.80
C PRO A 438 14.54 16.14 -16.66
N GLU A 439 13.43 16.80 -17.01
CA GLU A 439 13.43 18.01 -17.80
C GLU A 439 13.99 19.19 -17.02
N LEU A 440 13.47 19.40 -15.81
CA LEU A 440 13.96 20.45 -14.91
C LEU A 440 15.43 20.20 -14.58
N ALA A 441 15.82 18.96 -14.26
CA ALA A 441 17.21 18.60 -13.99
C ALA A 441 18.14 18.87 -15.19
N TYR A 442 17.67 18.61 -16.40
CA TYR A 442 18.40 18.93 -17.63
C TYR A 442 18.55 20.45 -17.81
N GLN A 443 17.48 21.23 -17.65
CA GLN A 443 17.49 22.68 -17.80
C GLN A 443 18.40 23.35 -16.75
N GLU A 444 18.33 22.93 -15.48
CA GLU A 444 19.22 23.43 -14.42
C GLU A 444 20.68 23.09 -14.72
N SER A 445 20.94 21.87 -15.18
CA SER A 445 22.31 21.47 -15.55
C SER A 445 22.84 22.26 -16.73
N MET A 446 22.03 22.56 -17.75
CA MET A 446 22.42 23.38 -18.88
C MET A 446 22.66 24.84 -18.49
N ARG A 447 21.77 25.41 -17.64
CA ARG A 447 21.98 26.77 -17.12
C ARG A 447 23.27 26.88 -16.33
N TRP A 448 23.51 25.92 -15.43
CA TRP A 448 24.78 25.89 -14.68
C TRP A 448 26.00 25.78 -15.60
N PHE A 449 25.92 24.97 -16.64
CA PHE A 449 27.02 24.79 -17.60
C PHE A 449 27.27 26.08 -18.40
N GLU A 450 26.23 26.77 -18.87
CA GLU A 450 26.34 28.04 -19.60
C GLU A 450 26.92 29.15 -18.71
N GLU A 451 26.50 29.24 -17.45
CA GLU A 451 27.02 30.21 -16.47
C GLU A 451 28.52 29.99 -16.20
N HIS A 452 28.97 28.73 -16.11
CA HIS A 452 30.39 28.42 -15.82
C HIS A 452 31.28 28.35 -17.07
N GLN A 453 30.73 28.16 -18.26
CA GLN A 453 31.52 28.31 -19.50
C GLN A 453 31.86 29.77 -19.80
N SER A 454 31.00 30.72 -19.45
CA SER A 454 31.25 32.15 -19.62
C SER A 454 32.41 32.65 -18.71
N ASP A 455 32.63 32.02 -17.56
CA ASP A 455 33.71 32.35 -16.63
C ASP A 455 35.08 31.82 -17.13
N ASP A 456 35.13 30.62 -17.72
CA ASP A 456 36.35 30.05 -18.29
C ASP A 456 36.83 30.80 -19.57
N GLU A 457 35.92 31.34 -20.39
CA GLU A 457 36.30 32.18 -21.54
C GLU A 457 36.77 33.57 -21.13
N SER A 458 36.40 34.06 -19.91
CA SER A 458 36.86 35.38 -19.41
C SER A 458 38.27 35.36 -18.78
N GLU A 459 38.75 34.20 -18.31
CA GLU A 459 40.12 34.03 -17.78
C GLU A 459 41.16 33.72 -18.85
N GLY A 460 40.75 33.35 -20.10
CA GLY A 460 41.63 32.97 -21.21
C GLY A 460 42.16 34.13 -22.08
N SER A 461 41.82 35.40 -21.79
CA SER A 461 42.18 36.55 -22.66
C SER A 461 43.09 37.59 -22.02
N VAL A 462 44.00 37.19 -21.14
CA VAL A 462 45.10 38.12 -20.72
C VAL A 462 46.43 37.41 -20.85
N ASP A 463 47.30 38.03 -21.70
CA ASP A 463 48.72 37.81 -21.86
C ASP A 463 49.22 36.76 -22.88
N ALA A 464 49.18 37.17 -24.12
CA ALA A 464 50.21 36.79 -25.11
C ALA A 464 51.01 38.01 -25.53
N ASP A 465 51.95 38.41 -24.69
CA ASP A 465 53.13 39.09 -25.19
C ASP A 465 54.36 38.95 -24.23
N ASN A 466 55.46 38.49 -24.83
CA ASN A 466 56.88 38.58 -24.35
C ASN A 466 57.34 37.70 -23.18
N SER A 467 58.08 36.60 -23.45
CA SER A 467 59.60 36.66 -23.40
C SER A 467 60.19 35.25 -23.60
N GLU A 468 61.13 35.19 -24.46
CA GLU A 468 62.10 34.10 -24.64
C GLU A 468 62.88 33.80 -23.34
N GLY A 469 63.09 32.51 -23.04
CA GLY A 469 64.01 32.14 -22.00
C GLY A 469 63.99 30.68 -21.57
N SER A 470 64.69 29.86 -22.33
CA SER A 470 65.57 28.77 -21.87
C SER A 470 65.26 27.96 -20.64
N GLY A 471 64.99 26.66 -20.82
CA GLY A 471 65.74 25.62 -20.07
C GLY A 471 65.01 24.91 -18.95
N ASN A 472 64.76 23.69 -19.17
CA ASN A 472 65.09 22.48 -18.43
C ASN A 472 63.91 21.54 -18.20
N TYR A 473 63.94 20.48 -18.97
CA TYR A 473 63.38 19.19 -18.72
C TYR A 473 63.78 18.63 -17.35
N THR A 474 62.87 18.19 -16.54
CA THR A 474 63.13 17.09 -15.61
C THR A 474 61.89 16.12 -15.63
N ASP A 475 62.19 15.02 -16.22
CA ASP A 475 61.54 13.71 -16.30
C ASP A 475 61.40 13.17 -14.90
N TYR A 476 60.15 12.72 -14.53
CA TYR A 476 59.95 11.78 -13.43
C TYR A 476 59.22 10.54 -13.95
N ARG A 477 60.06 9.57 -14.32
CA ARG A 477 59.67 8.17 -14.52
C ARG A 477 59.30 7.53 -13.20
N GLN A 478 58.25 6.72 -13.31
CA GLN A 478 58.01 5.43 -12.68
C GLN A 478 59.07 4.94 -11.69
N ASP A 479 58.61 4.50 -10.53
CA ASP A 479 59.19 3.35 -9.86
C ASP A 479 58.11 2.40 -9.32
N SER A 480 58.09 1.23 -9.92
CA SER A 480 57.51 -0.02 -9.44
C SER A 480 58.49 -0.69 -8.48
N VAL A 481 58.02 -1.13 -7.33
CA VAL A 481 58.63 -2.20 -6.48
C VAL A 481 57.48 -2.66 -5.56
N GLY A 482 57.18 -3.89 -5.33
CA GLY A 482 57.83 -5.15 -5.46
C GLY A 482 57.20 -6.05 -4.41
N THR A 483 56.90 -7.23 -4.80
CA THR A 483 56.45 -8.39 -4.02
C THR A 483 57.29 -8.67 -2.79
N SER A 484 56.66 -9.08 -1.68
CA SER A 484 57.27 -10.09 -0.78
C SER A 484 56.19 -10.92 -0.07
N GLU A 485 56.30 -12.19 -0.32
CA GLU A 485 55.73 -13.31 0.43
C GLU A 485 56.31 -13.39 1.85
N SER A 486 55.55 -14.05 2.66
CA SER A 486 55.84 -14.98 3.79
C SER A 486 54.98 -14.60 4.99
N GLY A 487 54.24 -15.46 5.70
CA GLY A 487 54.30 -16.87 5.93
C GLY A 487 53.92 -17.12 7.38
N ARG A 488 53.02 -18.06 7.61
CA ARG A 488 52.78 -18.86 8.84
C ARG A 488 52.49 -18.14 10.18
N ALA A 489 51.30 -18.31 10.72
CA ALA A 489 51.00 -19.25 11.81
C ALA A 489 49.50 -19.39 11.93
#